data_1d7998f8801b719c1ac7b5daaad898e6
#
_entry.id   1d7998f8801b719c1ac7b5daaad898e6
#
_cell.length_a   1.000
_cell.length_b   1.000
_cell.length_c   1.000
_cell.angle_alpha   90.00
_cell.angle_beta   90.00
_cell.angle_gamma   90.00
#
_symmetry.space_group_name_H-M   'P 1'
#
loop_
_entity.id
_entity.type
_entity.pdbx_description
1 polymer ?
#
loop_
_entity_poly.entity_id
_entity_poly.type
_entity_poly.pdbx_seq_one_letter_code
_entity_poly.pdbx_strand_id
1 'polypeptide(L)'
;HLAVAPEALRTHRILNVSWRFYADPENDRSNGYAALRRILLALRGGELPDRLGADLLQALADPDDAAAGLLDQLGLVDYDFVPGTNQLLTISEQAPDPASRVTLGEERDALGMPRIRLDWRLGELDRRSLEVAGRLLAEEFGRSGIGRVRLPEWLEEDGWPEDLEAGWHHMGTTRMSDDPRSGVVDRDGRVHGLANLYVAGSSVFPTGGFANPTLTIVALALRLAEHLRA
;
A
#
# COMPACT_ATOMS: atom_id res chain seq x y z
N HIS A 1 -3.60 -11.39 -1.62
CA HIS A 1 -4.31 -10.16 -1.31
C HIS A 1 -5.62 -10.48 -0.59
N LEU A 2 -5.87 -9.77 0.52
CA LEU A 2 -7.17 -9.70 1.18
C LEU A 2 -7.75 -8.30 0.92
N ALA A 3 -9.06 -8.19 0.85
CA ALA A 3 -9.72 -6.89 0.71
C ALA A 3 -11.05 -6.91 1.46
N VAL A 4 -11.51 -5.74 1.87
CA VAL A 4 -12.83 -5.59 2.47
C VAL A 4 -13.90 -5.87 1.40
N ALA A 5 -14.88 -6.70 1.74
CA ALA A 5 -15.97 -7.05 0.83
C ALA A 5 -16.80 -5.80 0.47
N PRO A 6 -17.29 -5.68 -0.79
CA PRO A 6 -18.06 -4.51 -1.23
C PRO A 6 -19.31 -4.22 -0.40
N GLU A 7 -19.92 -5.26 0.18
CA GLU A 7 -21.06 -5.10 1.07
C GLU A 7 -20.67 -4.46 2.40
N ALA A 8 -19.54 -4.87 2.98
CA ALA A 8 -19.00 -4.28 4.21
C ALA A 8 -18.58 -2.83 4.00
N LEU A 9 -17.96 -2.48 2.85
CA LEU A 9 -17.65 -1.09 2.51
C LEU A 9 -18.91 -0.21 2.53
N ARG A 10 -19.99 -0.68 1.93
CA ARG A 10 -21.29 0.06 1.90
C ARG A 10 -21.92 0.14 3.28
N THR A 11 -21.96 -0.98 4.03
CA THR A 11 -22.58 -1.05 5.36
C THR A 11 -21.88 -0.11 6.34
N HIS A 12 -20.56 -0.12 6.35
CA HIS A 12 -19.76 0.69 7.26
C HIS A 12 -19.42 2.08 6.71
N ARG A 13 -19.75 2.37 5.44
CA ARG A 13 -19.48 3.64 4.74
C ARG A 13 -18.00 4.01 4.85
N ILE A 14 -17.14 3.10 4.45
CA ILE A 14 -15.69 3.25 4.44
C ILE A 14 -15.14 3.14 3.01
N LEU A 15 -13.91 3.61 2.85
CA LEU A 15 -13.16 3.53 1.60
C LEU A 15 -12.64 2.11 1.35
N ASN A 16 -12.16 1.85 0.14
CA ASN A 16 -11.53 0.59 -0.21
C ASN A 16 -10.23 0.40 0.58
N VAL A 17 -10.11 -0.74 1.25
CA VAL A 17 -8.91 -1.15 1.97
C VAL A 17 -8.58 -2.58 1.61
N SER A 18 -7.30 -2.84 1.38
CA SER A 18 -6.77 -4.17 1.13
C SER A 18 -5.48 -4.41 1.88
N TRP A 19 -5.12 -5.68 2.02
CA TRP A 19 -3.89 -6.10 2.69
C TRP A 19 -3.11 -7.08 1.82
N ARG A 20 -1.80 -6.94 1.93
CA ARG A 20 -0.85 -7.93 1.41
C ARG A 20 -0.07 -8.48 2.58
N PHE A 21 0.13 -9.79 2.61
CA PHE A 21 1.15 -10.37 3.47
C PHE A 21 2.51 -9.90 2.97
N TYR A 22 3.24 -9.31 3.86
CA TYR A 22 4.59 -8.86 3.62
C TYR A 22 5.51 -9.64 4.54
N ALA A 23 6.30 -10.53 3.95
CA ALA A 23 7.44 -11.09 4.63
C ALA A 23 8.50 -10.00 4.61
N ASP A 24 8.70 -9.33 5.74
CA ASP A 24 9.78 -8.36 5.90
C ASP A 24 11.09 -9.13 6.13
N PRO A 25 12.01 -9.14 5.16
CA PRO A 25 13.29 -9.82 5.34
C PRO A 25 14.13 -9.19 6.45
N GLU A 26 13.85 -7.94 6.86
CA GLU A 26 14.55 -7.29 7.95
C GLU A 26 13.96 -7.62 9.31
N ASN A 27 12.66 -7.85 9.41
CA ASN A 27 11.98 -8.37 10.60
C ASN A 27 12.15 -9.88 10.80
N ASP A 28 12.54 -10.58 9.76
CA ASP A 28 12.99 -11.99 9.78
C ASP A 28 14.27 -12.19 10.63
N ARG A 29 14.85 -11.08 11.12
CA ARG A 29 15.97 -11.13 12.09
C ARG A 29 15.57 -11.65 13.47
N SER A 30 14.28 -11.80 13.74
CA SER A 30 13.78 -12.19 15.06
C SER A 30 13.44 -13.66 15.20
N ASN A 31 13.45 -14.47 14.14
CA ASN A 31 13.13 -15.88 14.22
C ASN A 31 14.37 -16.81 14.14
N GLY A 32 14.22 -18.01 14.70
CA GLY A 32 15.30 -18.99 14.78
C GLY A 32 15.81 -19.45 13.43
N TYR A 33 14.89 -19.64 12.47
CA TYR A 33 15.23 -20.07 11.12
C TYR A 33 16.03 -19.03 10.34
N ALA A 34 15.65 -17.77 10.38
CA ALA A 34 16.40 -16.71 9.71
C ALA A 34 17.83 -16.59 10.26
N ALA A 35 17.99 -16.72 11.58
CA ALA A 35 19.29 -16.73 12.21
C ALA A 35 20.14 -17.94 11.74
N LEU A 36 19.55 -19.12 11.73
CA LEU A 36 20.19 -20.35 11.23
C LEU A 36 20.56 -20.23 9.75
N ARG A 37 19.65 -19.70 8.92
CA ARG A 37 19.88 -19.48 7.49
C ARG A 37 21.03 -18.52 7.22
N ARG A 38 21.16 -17.41 7.96
CA ARG A 38 22.32 -16.50 7.85
C ARG A 38 23.64 -17.22 8.12
N ILE A 39 23.68 -18.05 9.18
CA ILE A 39 24.85 -18.85 9.52
C ILE A 39 25.20 -19.81 8.37
N LEU A 40 24.23 -20.56 7.89
CA LEU A 40 24.43 -21.55 6.83
C LEU A 40 24.88 -20.91 5.50
N LEU A 41 24.33 -19.77 5.12
CA LEU A 41 24.72 -19.05 3.91
C LEU A 41 26.14 -18.50 4.00
N ALA A 42 26.55 -17.94 5.14
CA ALA A 42 27.92 -17.45 5.34
C ALA A 42 28.94 -18.60 5.29
N LEU A 43 28.64 -19.70 5.99
CA LEU A 43 29.52 -20.90 5.97
C LEU A 43 29.63 -21.51 4.56
N ARG A 44 28.55 -21.52 3.79
CA ARG A 44 28.54 -21.96 2.39
C ARG A 44 29.38 -21.06 1.49
N GLY A 45 29.46 -19.77 1.82
CA GLY A 45 30.33 -18.79 1.16
C GLY A 45 31.79 -18.87 1.62
N GLY A 46 32.11 -19.71 2.60
CA GLY A 46 33.46 -19.82 3.18
C GLY A 46 33.79 -18.70 4.19
N GLU A 47 32.81 -17.99 4.67
CA GLU A 47 32.93 -16.85 5.60
C GLU A 47 32.29 -17.18 6.95
N LEU A 48 32.80 -16.55 8.02
CA LEU A 48 32.13 -16.58 9.32
C LEU A 48 31.17 -15.38 9.40
N PRO A 49 29.90 -15.58 9.86
CA PRO A 49 28.98 -14.48 10.04
C PRO A 49 29.50 -13.44 11.02
N ASP A 50 29.40 -12.16 10.70
CA ASP A 50 29.80 -11.05 11.58
C ASP A 50 29.12 -11.07 12.96
N ARG A 51 27.94 -11.70 13.04
CA ARG A 51 27.12 -11.78 14.25
C ARG A 51 26.86 -13.21 14.70
N LEU A 52 27.78 -14.12 14.46
CA LEU A 52 27.63 -15.57 14.73
C LEU A 52 27.07 -15.87 16.13
N GLY A 53 27.60 -15.21 17.18
CA GLY A 53 27.11 -15.42 18.54
C GLY A 53 25.67 -15.01 18.77
N ALA A 54 25.26 -13.87 18.19
CA ALA A 54 23.88 -13.39 18.28
C ALA A 54 22.94 -14.28 17.47
N ASP A 55 23.33 -14.71 16.30
CA ASP A 55 22.52 -15.58 15.44
C ASP A 55 22.38 -16.99 16.07
N LEU A 56 23.43 -17.52 16.70
CA LEU A 56 23.32 -18.78 17.45
C LEU A 56 22.36 -18.68 18.64
N LEU A 57 22.46 -17.59 19.42
CA LEU A 57 21.53 -17.36 20.54
C LEU A 57 20.09 -17.23 20.06
N GLN A 58 19.88 -16.58 18.95
CA GLN A 58 18.56 -16.41 18.35
C GLN A 58 17.98 -17.73 17.82
N ALA A 59 18.77 -18.54 17.13
CA ALA A 59 18.36 -19.86 16.68
C ALA A 59 18.03 -20.81 17.85
N LEU A 60 18.75 -20.69 18.97
CA LEU A 60 18.48 -21.46 20.18
C LEU A 60 17.29 -20.93 20.99
N ALA A 61 16.96 -19.66 20.85
CA ALA A 61 15.79 -19.06 21.51
C ALA A 61 14.47 -19.47 20.85
N ASP A 62 14.51 -19.86 19.57
CA ASP A 62 13.35 -20.30 18.79
C ASP A 62 13.68 -21.58 18.00
N PRO A 63 13.87 -22.70 18.70
CA PRO A 63 14.35 -23.93 18.09
C PRO A 63 13.31 -24.61 17.20
N ASP A 64 12.03 -24.41 17.47
CA ASP A 64 10.94 -25.00 16.69
C ASP A 64 10.86 -24.37 15.30
N ASP A 65 11.02 -23.05 15.20
CA ASP A 65 11.09 -22.32 13.95
C ASP A 65 12.37 -22.68 13.16
N ALA A 66 13.52 -22.73 13.85
CA ALA A 66 14.78 -23.12 13.23
C ALA A 66 14.73 -24.55 12.65
N ALA A 67 14.11 -25.49 13.37
CA ALA A 67 13.96 -26.88 12.93
C ALA A 67 12.97 -26.98 11.74
N ALA A 68 11.83 -26.32 11.81
CA ALA A 68 10.81 -26.33 10.76
C ALA A 68 11.36 -25.76 9.44
N GLY A 69 12.05 -24.62 9.49
CA GLY A 69 12.69 -24.04 8.30
C GLY A 69 13.82 -24.88 7.72
N LEU A 70 14.56 -25.62 8.56
CA LEU A 70 15.58 -26.55 8.07
C LEU A 70 14.93 -27.76 7.36
N LEU A 71 13.84 -28.29 7.89
CA LEU A 71 13.11 -29.42 7.30
C LEU A 71 12.48 -29.02 5.95
N ASP A 72 12.02 -27.79 5.81
CA ASP A 72 11.54 -27.24 4.54
C ASP A 72 12.65 -27.16 3.49
N GLN A 73 13.83 -26.65 3.86
CA GLN A 73 15.00 -26.65 2.96
C GLN A 73 15.42 -28.03 2.49
N LEU A 74 15.14 -29.05 3.28
CA LEU A 74 15.39 -30.45 2.94
C LEU A 74 14.25 -31.08 2.14
N GLY A 75 13.15 -30.34 1.89
CA GLY A 75 11.96 -30.81 1.18
C GLY A 75 11.17 -31.87 1.95
N LEU A 76 11.33 -31.94 3.28
CA LEU A 76 10.68 -32.92 4.14
C LEU A 76 9.33 -32.44 4.68
N VAL A 77 9.11 -31.12 4.70
CA VAL A 77 7.84 -30.46 5.04
C VAL A 77 7.64 -29.29 4.10
N ASP A 78 6.40 -28.96 3.81
CA ASP A 78 6.03 -27.74 3.08
C ASP A 78 5.82 -26.64 4.11
N TYR A 79 6.81 -25.75 4.23
CA TYR A 79 6.83 -24.69 5.23
C TYR A 79 6.47 -23.36 4.60
N ASP A 80 5.25 -23.31 4.00
CA ASP A 80 4.71 -22.08 3.44
C ASP A 80 4.28 -21.06 4.52
N PHE A 81 4.36 -21.44 5.79
CA PHE A 81 3.95 -20.62 6.91
C PHE A 81 5.11 -20.43 7.89
N VAL A 82 5.74 -19.27 7.86
CA VAL A 82 6.71 -18.86 8.87
C VAL A 82 5.96 -18.59 10.17
N PRO A 83 6.15 -19.41 11.26
CA PRO A 83 5.65 -19.05 12.57
C PRO A 83 6.39 -17.82 13.05
N GLY A 84 5.74 -16.68 12.98
CA GLY A 84 6.31 -15.39 13.35
C GLY A 84 5.25 -14.32 13.18
N THR A 85 5.59 -13.11 13.52
CA THR A 85 4.72 -11.96 13.28
C THR A 85 4.77 -11.62 11.79
N ASN A 86 3.78 -12.08 11.03
CA ASN A 86 3.62 -11.62 9.65
C ASN A 86 3.12 -10.18 9.66
N GLN A 87 3.77 -9.30 8.92
CA GLN A 87 3.29 -7.94 8.71
C GLN A 87 2.27 -7.92 7.57
N LEU A 88 1.23 -7.13 7.78
CA LEU A 88 0.22 -6.86 6.78
C LEU A 88 0.41 -5.44 6.26
N LEU A 89 0.93 -5.31 5.04
CA LEU A 89 0.92 -4.03 4.35
C LEU A 89 -0.51 -3.65 4.02
N THR A 90 -1.00 -2.58 4.61
CA THR A 90 -2.33 -2.03 4.35
C THR A 90 -2.25 -1.03 3.19
N ILE A 91 -3.07 -1.23 2.18
CA ILE A 91 -3.23 -0.34 1.04
C ILE A 91 -4.66 0.19 1.06
N SER A 92 -4.79 1.51 1.20
CA SER A 92 -6.10 2.18 1.30
C SER A 92 -6.29 3.17 0.17
N GLU A 93 -7.52 3.29 -0.28
CA GLU A 93 -7.98 4.44 -1.05
C GLU A 93 -7.95 5.69 -0.17
N GLN A 94 -7.72 6.84 -0.77
CA GLN A 94 -7.86 8.15 -0.11
C GLN A 94 -9.15 8.83 -0.57
N ALA A 95 -9.85 9.44 0.37
CA ALA A 95 -11.02 10.27 0.04
C ALA A 95 -10.61 11.50 -0.78
N PRO A 96 -11.33 11.82 -1.88
CA PRO A 96 -11.10 13.07 -2.60
C PRO A 96 -11.33 14.28 -1.68
N ASP A 97 -10.28 15.05 -1.44
CA ASP A 97 -10.32 16.28 -0.66
C ASP A 97 -9.83 17.46 -1.51
N PRO A 98 -10.66 18.50 -1.76
CA PRO A 98 -10.25 19.70 -2.48
C PRO A 98 -9.13 20.50 -1.82
N ALA A 99 -8.90 20.33 -0.52
CA ALA A 99 -7.81 20.96 0.19
C ALA A 99 -6.47 20.22 -0.01
N SER A 100 -6.52 18.92 -0.33
CA SER A 100 -5.35 18.10 -0.68
C SER A 100 -5.04 18.29 -2.17
N ARG A 101 -4.08 19.17 -2.49
CA ARG A 101 -3.85 19.62 -3.88
C ARG A 101 -2.43 19.93 -4.22
N VAL A 102 -2.15 19.92 -5.52
CA VAL A 102 -0.93 20.47 -6.13
C VAL A 102 -1.19 21.91 -6.56
N THR A 103 -0.29 22.81 -6.17
CA THR A 103 -0.31 24.23 -6.58
C THR A 103 1.04 24.64 -7.12
N LEU A 104 1.10 25.82 -7.76
CA LEU A 104 2.38 26.43 -8.12
C LEU A 104 2.93 27.19 -6.91
N GLY A 105 4.21 26.98 -6.61
CA GLY A 105 4.94 27.70 -5.60
C GLY A 105 5.52 29.02 -6.14
N GLU A 106 6.09 29.83 -5.25
CA GLU A 106 6.79 31.07 -5.61
C GLU A 106 8.20 30.81 -6.13
N GLU A 107 8.83 29.73 -5.67
CA GLU A 107 10.14 29.30 -6.12
C GLU A 107 10.13 28.88 -7.59
N ARG A 108 11.24 29.16 -8.28
CA ARG A 108 11.43 28.78 -9.68
C ARG A 108 12.57 27.78 -9.82
N ASP A 109 12.47 26.93 -10.84
CA ASP A 109 13.53 26.03 -11.25
C ASP A 109 14.60 26.77 -12.11
N ALA A 110 15.62 26.02 -12.59
CA ALA A 110 16.68 26.55 -13.42
C ALA A 110 16.20 27.08 -14.79
N LEU A 111 15.00 26.71 -15.24
CA LEU A 111 14.37 27.18 -16.47
C LEU A 111 13.41 28.34 -16.24
N GLY A 112 13.31 28.84 -15.01
CA GLY A 112 12.41 29.92 -14.61
C GLY A 112 10.95 29.51 -14.46
N MET A 113 10.65 28.20 -14.48
CA MET A 113 9.30 27.67 -14.26
C MET A 113 8.96 27.62 -12.78
N PRO A 114 7.72 27.98 -12.37
CA PRO A 114 7.30 27.82 -10.99
C PRO A 114 7.40 26.36 -10.55
N ARG A 115 7.99 26.12 -9.38
CA ARG A 115 8.00 24.80 -8.76
C ARG A 115 6.62 24.41 -8.27
N ILE A 116 6.31 23.13 -8.30
CA ILE A 116 5.07 22.62 -7.72
C ILE A 116 5.19 22.54 -6.19
N ARG A 117 4.09 22.82 -5.52
CA ARG A 117 3.89 22.60 -4.09
C ARG A 117 2.78 21.59 -3.90
N LEU A 118 3.07 20.49 -3.20
CA LEU A 118 2.10 19.51 -2.78
C LEU A 118 1.65 19.84 -1.35
N ASP A 119 0.34 20.02 -1.15
CA ASP A 119 -0.31 20.07 0.15
C ASP A 119 -1.16 18.79 0.25
N TRP A 120 -0.57 17.73 0.78
CA TRP A 120 -1.22 16.43 0.92
C TRP A 120 -1.84 16.31 2.31
N ARG A 121 -3.14 16.00 2.34
CA ARG A 121 -3.90 15.89 3.58
C ARG A 121 -4.71 14.62 3.57
N LEU A 122 -4.68 13.93 4.70
CA LEU A 122 -5.55 12.80 5.00
C LEU A 122 -6.65 13.27 5.95
N GLY A 123 -7.86 12.81 5.71
CA GLY A 123 -9.04 13.22 6.44
C GLY A 123 -9.54 12.17 7.43
N GLU A 124 -10.60 12.53 8.14
CA GLU A 124 -11.27 11.64 9.11
C GLU A 124 -11.83 10.37 8.47
N LEU A 125 -12.33 10.46 7.23
CA LEU A 125 -12.83 9.29 6.51
C LEU A 125 -11.73 8.30 6.17
N ASP A 126 -10.53 8.79 5.85
CA ASP A 126 -9.36 7.95 5.58
C ASP A 126 -8.99 7.17 6.84
N ARG A 127 -8.86 7.87 7.98
CA ARG A 127 -8.55 7.27 9.28
C ARG A 127 -9.60 6.24 9.70
N ARG A 128 -10.87 6.63 9.69
CA ARG A 128 -11.99 5.75 10.03
C ARG A 128 -12.02 4.50 9.17
N SER A 129 -11.68 4.63 7.89
CA SER A 129 -11.66 3.49 6.97
C SER A 129 -10.60 2.47 7.37
N LEU A 130 -9.40 2.91 7.74
CA LEU A 130 -8.34 2.04 8.23
C LEU A 130 -8.70 1.37 9.56
N GLU A 131 -9.28 2.12 10.48
CA GLU A 131 -9.70 1.63 11.80
C GLU A 131 -10.78 0.55 11.66
N VAL A 132 -11.86 0.85 10.94
CA VAL A 132 -12.99 -0.09 10.78
C VAL A 132 -12.54 -1.32 9.99
N ALA A 133 -11.79 -1.14 8.90
CA ALA A 133 -11.28 -2.25 8.09
C ALA A 133 -10.35 -3.15 8.91
N GLY A 134 -9.44 -2.57 9.72
CA GLY A 134 -8.56 -3.32 10.60
C GLY A 134 -9.32 -4.15 11.64
N ARG A 135 -10.36 -3.58 12.25
CA ARG A 135 -11.24 -4.31 13.20
C ARG A 135 -11.98 -5.46 12.53
N LEU A 136 -12.56 -5.24 11.34
CA LEU A 136 -13.22 -6.29 10.55
C LEU A 136 -12.25 -7.42 10.20
N LEU A 137 -11.02 -7.10 9.84
CA LEU A 137 -9.98 -8.10 9.57
C LEU A 137 -9.66 -8.92 10.83
N ALA A 138 -9.48 -8.25 11.98
CA ALA A 138 -9.18 -8.92 13.24
C ALA A 138 -10.32 -9.85 13.70
N GLU A 139 -11.56 -9.41 13.55
CA GLU A 139 -12.75 -10.22 13.85
C GLU A 139 -12.84 -11.44 12.94
N GLU A 140 -12.60 -11.27 11.64
CA GLU A 140 -12.68 -12.35 10.66
C GLU A 140 -11.57 -13.41 10.87
N PHE A 141 -10.34 -12.97 11.17
CA PHE A 141 -9.23 -13.87 11.50
C PHE A 141 -9.52 -14.66 12.79
N GLY A 142 -10.03 -14.01 13.81
CA GLY A 142 -10.41 -14.67 15.06
C GLY A 142 -11.56 -15.68 14.86
N ARG A 143 -12.58 -15.30 14.08
CA ARG A 143 -13.76 -16.14 13.80
C ARG A 143 -13.40 -17.38 12.96
N SER A 144 -12.52 -17.20 11.98
CA SER A 144 -12.09 -18.29 11.09
C SER A 144 -11.02 -19.19 11.69
N GLY A 145 -10.44 -18.83 12.84
CA GLY A 145 -9.38 -19.61 13.49
C GLY A 145 -8.02 -19.55 12.76
N ILE A 146 -7.87 -18.67 11.75
CA ILE A 146 -6.62 -18.53 10.99
C ILE A 146 -5.53 -17.92 11.86
N GLY A 147 -5.90 -17.01 12.78
CA GLY A 147 -4.93 -16.34 13.62
C GLY A 147 -5.51 -15.16 14.37
N ARG A 148 -4.61 -14.30 14.85
CA ARG A 148 -4.95 -13.03 15.50
C ARG A 148 -4.28 -11.89 14.78
N VAL A 149 -5.00 -10.80 14.57
CA VAL A 149 -4.46 -9.54 14.02
C VAL A 149 -4.24 -8.58 15.17
N ARG A 150 -3.02 -8.09 15.33
CA ARG A 150 -2.71 -6.98 16.23
C ARG A 150 -2.91 -5.70 15.45
N LEU A 151 -3.80 -4.86 15.92
CA LEU A 151 -3.96 -3.51 15.39
C LEU A 151 -2.83 -2.61 15.91
N PRO A 152 -2.31 -1.70 15.08
CA PRO A 152 -1.28 -0.77 15.50
C PRO A 152 -1.84 0.26 16.49
N GLU A 153 -1.01 0.66 17.46
CA GLU A 153 -1.39 1.56 18.57
C GLU A 153 -1.85 2.94 18.08
N TRP A 154 -1.26 3.43 16.96
CA TRP A 154 -1.65 4.73 16.41
C TRP A 154 -3.14 4.82 15.96
N LEU A 155 -3.83 3.69 15.77
CA LEU A 155 -5.28 3.71 15.51
C LEU A 155 -6.11 4.16 16.73
N GLU A 156 -5.56 4.03 17.93
CA GLU A 156 -6.19 4.45 19.19
C GLU A 156 -5.69 5.82 19.65
N GLU A 157 -4.63 6.36 19.04
CA GLU A 157 -4.03 7.65 19.35
C GLU A 157 -4.46 8.71 18.33
N ASP A 158 -4.27 9.99 18.66
CA ASP A 158 -4.46 11.09 17.71
C ASP A 158 -3.25 11.18 16.75
N GLY A 159 -3.52 11.35 15.47
CA GLY A 159 -2.49 11.54 14.46
C GLY A 159 -2.34 10.39 13.47
N TRP A 160 -1.28 10.43 12.70
CA TRP A 160 -0.89 9.45 11.69
C TRP A 160 0.47 8.86 12.02
N PRO A 161 0.74 7.59 11.66
CA PRO A 161 2.04 7.00 11.92
C PRO A 161 3.15 7.73 11.13
N GLU A 162 4.35 7.81 11.72
CA GLU A 162 5.50 8.47 11.10
C GLU A 162 5.99 7.75 9.83
N ASP A 163 5.77 6.43 9.76
CA ASP A 163 6.12 5.56 8.64
C ASP A 163 5.02 5.46 7.57
N LEU A 164 4.02 6.33 7.62
CA LEU A 164 2.99 6.39 6.60
C LEU A 164 3.59 6.82 5.26
N GLU A 165 3.52 5.96 4.28
CA GLU A 165 4.00 6.23 2.94
C GLU A 165 2.86 6.40 1.92
N ALA A 166 3.09 7.29 0.96
CA ALA A 166 2.24 7.34 -0.22
C ALA A 166 2.52 6.14 -1.13
N GLY A 167 1.46 5.53 -1.68
CA GLY A 167 1.59 4.35 -2.57
C GLY A 167 2.16 4.64 -3.96
N TRP A 168 2.74 5.80 -4.21
CA TRP A 168 3.35 6.26 -5.48
C TRP A 168 2.37 6.24 -6.67
N HIS A 169 1.09 6.12 -6.42
CA HIS A 169 0.03 6.11 -7.41
C HIS A 169 -0.82 7.38 -7.28
N HIS A 170 -0.24 8.53 -7.64
CA HIS A 170 -0.93 9.82 -7.59
C HIS A 170 -2.11 9.86 -8.55
N MET A 171 -3.26 10.29 -8.08
CA MET A 171 -4.50 10.31 -8.86
C MET A 171 -5.31 11.57 -8.58
N GLY A 172 -6.19 11.95 -9.51
CA GLY A 172 -7.23 12.94 -9.28
C GLY A 172 -6.81 14.41 -9.33
N THR A 173 -5.55 14.75 -9.63
CA THR A 173 -5.09 16.15 -9.69
C THR A 173 -5.73 16.95 -10.83
N THR A 174 -6.23 16.27 -11.87
CA THR A 174 -7.03 16.84 -12.96
C THR A 174 -8.32 16.04 -13.16
N ARG A 175 -8.96 15.67 -12.04
CA ARG A 175 -10.10 14.72 -12.04
C ARG A 175 -11.20 15.11 -13.00
N MET A 176 -11.83 14.09 -13.60
CA MET A 176 -12.97 14.29 -14.49
C MET A 176 -14.26 14.56 -13.72
N SER A 177 -15.09 15.41 -14.28
CA SER A 177 -16.46 15.68 -13.83
C SER A 177 -17.27 16.29 -14.99
N ASP A 178 -18.56 16.04 -15.01
CA ASP A 178 -19.46 16.74 -15.95
C ASP A 178 -19.66 18.21 -15.53
N ASP A 179 -19.45 18.55 -14.24
CA ASP A 179 -19.54 19.93 -13.74
C ASP A 179 -18.12 20.54 -13.67
N PRO A 180 -17.82 21.62 -14.41
CA PRO A 180 -16.52 22.30 -14.40
C PRO A 180 -16.13 22.89 -13.04
N ARG A 181 -17.07 23.04 -12.11
CA ARG A 181 -16.79 23.46 -10.74
C ARG A 181 -16.24 22.33 -9.87
N SER A 182 -16.46 21.09 -10.29
CA SER A 182 -16.11 19.88 -9.54
C SER A 182 -14.98 19.06 -10.17
N GLY A 183 -14.55 19.41 -11.38
CA GLY A 183 -13.47 18.74 -12.10
C GLY A 183 -12.69 19.65 -13.03
N VAL A 184 -11.60 19.14 -13.55
CA VAL A 184 -10.72 19.84 -14.50
C VAL A 184 -11.01 19.44 -15.93
N VAL A 185 -11.34 18.17 -16.15
CA VAL A 185 -11.67 17.61 -17.47
C VAL A 185 -13.08 17.04 -17.49
N ASP A 186 -13.67 16.98 -18.68
CA ASP A 186 -14.93 16.29 -18.93
C ASP A 186 -14.74 14.75 -19.02
N ARG A 187 -15.83 14.03 -19.28
CA ARG A 187 -15.81 12.56 -19.43
C ARG A 187 -14.90 12.04 -20.54
N ASP A 188 -14.57 12.85 -21.52
CA ASP A 188 -13.70 12.51 -22.66
C ASP A 188 -12.25 12.95 -22.44
N GLY A 189 -11.94 13.46 -21.23
CA GLY A 189 -10.60 13.92 -20.85
C GLY A 189 -10.27 15.32 -21.37
N ARG A 190 -11.22 16.07 -21.96
CA ARG A 190 -10.99 17.42 -22.44
C ARG A 190 -11.07 18.41 -21.29
N VAL A 191 -10.13 19.33 -21.22
CA VAL A 191 -10.10 20.41 -20.22
C VAL A 191 -11.28 21.36 -20.42
N HIS A 192 -12.05 21.60 -19.35
CA HIS A 192 -13.19 22.50 -19.40
C HIS A 192 -12.78 23.90 -19.88
N GLY A 193 -13.54 24.44 -20.83
CA GLY A 193 -13.29 25.76 -21.42
C GLY A 193 -12.22 25.78 -22.52
N LEU A 194 -11.56 24.67 -22.82
CA LEU A 194 -10.58 24.56 -23.90
C LEU A 194 -11.05 23.55 -24.97
N ALA A 195 -10.88 23.91 -26.23
CA ALA A 195 -11.37 23.08 -27.35
C ALA A 195 -10.38 21.98 -27.77
N ASN A 196 -9.09 22.16 -27.49
CA ASN A 196 -8.00 21.38 -28.05
C ASN A 196 -6.99 20.84 -27.02
N LEU A 197 -7.35 20.84 -25.73
CA LEU A 197 -6.50 20.31 -24.67
C LEU A 197 -7.17 19.14 -23.98
N TYR A 198 -6.49 17.99 -23.97
CA TYR A 198 -6.93 16.75 -23.36
C TYR A 198 -5.89 16.23 -22.39
N VAL A 199 -6.34 15.55 -21.35
CA VAL A 199 -5.47 14.93 -20.34
C VAL A 199 -5.68 13.44 -20.34
N ALA A 200 -4.59 12.67 -20.38
CA ALA A 200 -4.57 11.23 -20.18
C ALA A 200 -3.76 10.88 -18.92
N GLY A 201 -4.02 9.71 -18.35
CA GLY A 201 -3.33 9.23 -17.15
C GLY A 201 -4.23 9.18 -15.94
N SER A 202 -3.65 8.81 -14.78
CA SER A 202 -4.40 8.65 -13.52
C SER A 202 -4.85 9.99 -12.90
N SER A 203 -4.30 11.11 -13.32
CA SER A 203 -4.72 12.43 -12.84
C SER A 203 -6.19 12.74 -13.11
N VAL A 204 -6.79 12.12 -14.13
CA VAL A 204 -8.21 12.32 -14.49
C VAL A 204 -9.18 11.48 -13.64
N PHE A 205 -8.69 10.57 -12.80
CA PHE A 205 -9.57 9.71 -12.01
C PHE A 205 -10.34 10.52 -10.96
N PRO A 206 -11.68 10.36 -10.87
CA PRO A 206 -12.47 11.04 -9.85
C PRO A 206 -12.30 10.42 -8.46
N THR A 207 -11.98 9.12 -8.41
CA THR A 207 -11.71 8.35 -7.18
C THR A 207 -10.60 7.36 -7.45
N GLY A 208 -9.95 6.92 -6.40
CA GLY A 208 -8.92 5.89 -6.47
C GLY A 208 -9.45 4.47 -6.30
N GLY A 209 -8.86 3.76 -5.42
CA GLY A 209 -9.09 2.37 -5.05
C GLY A 209 -7.78 1.81 -4.46
N PHE A 210 -7.77 0.56 -4.05
CA PHE A 210 -6.55 -0.10 -3.61
C PHE A 210 -5.76 -0.74 -4.76
N ALA A 211 -6.36 -0.89 -5.94
CA ALA A 211 -5.72 -1.54 -7.08
C ALA A 211 -4.81 -0.56 -7.84
N ASN A 212 -3.72 -1.08 -8.40
CA ASN A 212 -2.83 -0.30 -9.25
C ASN A 212 -3.59 0.25 -10.46
N PRO A 213 -3.42 1.52 -10.84
CA PRO A 213 -4.29 2.21 -11.81
C PRO A 213 -3.97 1.89 -13.28
N THR A 214 -2.89 1.19 -13.60
CA THR A 214 -2.35 1.03 -14.95
C THR A 214 -3.37 0.52 -15.97
N LEU A 215 -4.16 -0.51 -15.62
CA LEU A 215 -5.16 -1.06 -16.53
C LEU A 215 -6.20 0.00 -16.93
N THR A 216 -6.69 0.77 -15.96
CA THR A 216 -7.67 1.83 -16.19
C THR A 216 -7.05 3.00 -16.96
N ILE A 217 -5.78 3.36 -16.70
CA ILE A 217 -5.03 4.36 -17.48
C ILE A 217 -5.02 3.98 -18.96
N VAL A 218 -4.63 2.73 -19.27
CA VAL A 218 -4.58 2.23 -20.67
C VAL A 218 -5.96 2.26 -21.30
N ALA A 219 -7.00 1.78 -20.61
CA ALA A 219 -8.36 1.78 -21.12
C ALA A 219 -8.87 3.19 -21.45
N LEU A 220 -8.63 4.16 -20.55
CA LEU A 220 -9.01 5.56 -20.79
C LEU A 220 -8.21 6.21 -21.90
N ALA A 221 -6.91 5.89 -22.03
CA ALA A 221 -6.09 6.40 -23.13
C ALA A 221 -6.55 5.88 -24.51
N LEU A 222 -6.91 4.59 -24.60
CA LEU A 222 -7.48 4.01 -25.81
C LEU A 222 -8.82 4.67 -26.18
N ARG A 223 -9.72 4.85 -25.21
CA ARG A 223 -10.98 5.56 -25.42
C ARG A 223 -10.77 6.99 -25.91
N LEU A 224 -9.81 7.72 -25.32
CA LEU A 224 -9.45 9.06 -25.76
C LEU A 224 -8.91 9.05 -27.20
N ALA A 225 -8.05 8.09 -27.56
CA ALA A 225 -7.53 7.96 -28.90
C ALA A 225 -8.65 7.71 -29.95
N GLU A 226 -9.65 6.90 -29.60
CA GLU A 226 -10.82 6.68 -30.45
C GLU A 226 -11.66 7.96 -30.59
N HIS A 227 -11.89 8.67 -29.49
CA HIS A 227 -12.62 9.95 -29.50
C HIS A 227 -11.95 11.02 -30.38
N LEU A 228 -10.60 11.10 -30.36
CA LEU A 228 -9.85 12.07 -31.16
C LEU A 228 -9.77 11.72 -32.66
N ARG A 229 -10.12 10.49 -33.04
CA ARG A 229 -10.16 10.04 -34.44
C ARG A 229 -11.52 10.21 -35.09
N ALA A 230 -12.58 10.37 -34.28
CA ALA A 230 -13.96 10.55 -34.75
C ALA A 230 -14.24 11.99 -35.17
#